data_dc98ccb2b4d4648eed415c97c3ac2b8b
#
_entry.id   dc98ccb2b4d4648eed415c97c3ac2b8b
#
_cell.length_a   1.000
_cell.length_b   1.000
_cell.length_c   1.000
_cell.angle_alpha   90.00
_cell.angle_beta   90.00
_cell.angle_gamma   90.00
#
_symmetry.space_group_name_H-M   'P 1'
#
loop_
_entity.id
_entity.type
_entity.pdbx_description
1 polymer ?
#
loop_
_entity_poly.entity_id
_entity_poly.type
_entity_poly.pdbx_seq_one_letter_code
_entity_poly.pdbx_strand_id
1 'polypeptide(L)'
;MKTTILARLGLAGACATMALAANTAHAQSNVTIYGLISGGVGYVSNQGGSKNWQALSGTNQNPRWGFKGTEDLGNGTKAVFTLEAGFNIMNGTGAQNGRAFGRQSFVGLSDNKWGTLTLGRQYDTIHDYVGPVIISSNGVNIGDNDNGYNDIRMQNSVKWVSPTVGGFHGTAQYGFSNSATGFRNNNAYSFGLGYKYADFDWNVAYAQYNNPYSATNTDGAIANDYASALLLFSKSAVHPTSYASQQRIFATGGFYHWGPALIGAMFSDVRYTYLDASHLHLQNYNLTLNYNVTPALVLGAAYGFTSGKYDVINTRPQWHQVNLQADYWLSKRTDVALTLNAQQAAGDAQYAQLFGYAASSNKRQMAVTLGMRHTF
;
A
#
# COMPACT_ATOMS: atom_id res chain seq x y z
N MET A 1 44.70 33.30 -45.57
CA MET A 1 44.50 31.85 -45.39
C MET A 1 45.19 31.23 -44.14
N LYS A 2 45.98 31.95 -43.33
CA LYS A 2 46.64 31.39 -42.11
C LYS A 2 45.88 31.61 -40.83
N THR A 3 44.92 32.51 -40.73
CA THR A 3 44.12 32.82 -39.54
C THR A 3 42.93 31.88 -39.28
N THR A 4 42.43 31.18 -40.30
CA THR A 4 41.28 30.26 -40.20
C THR A 4 41.66 28.86 -39.72
N ILE A 5 42.96 28.48 -39.78
CA ILE A 5 43.44 27.16 -39.35
C ILE A 5 43.65 27.14 -37.85
N LEU A 6 44.16 28.25 -37.25
CA LEU A 6 44.39 28.35 -35.80
C LEU A 6 43.10 28.38 -34.98
N ALA A 7 42.00 28.96 -35.51
CA ALA A 7 40.69 28.96 -34.84
C ALA A 7 40.02 27.56 -34.82
N ARG A 8 40.25 26.74 -35.85
CA ARG A 8 39.73 25.35 -35.89
C ARG A 8 40.48 24.37 -35.00
N LEU A 9 41.77 24.58 -34.78
CA LEU A 9 42.60 23.78 -33.83
C LEU A 9 42.27 24.11 -32.37
N GLY A 10 41.94 25.38 -32.06
CA GLY A 10 41.51 25.78 -30.71
C GLY A 10 40.16 25.20 -30.30
N LEU A 11 39.19 25.11 -31.23
CA LEU A 11 37.88 24.52 -30.93
C LEU A 11 37.95 22.99 -30.79
N ALA A 12 38.75 22.31 -31.58
CA ALA A 12 38.99 20.86 -31.45
C ALA A 12 39.69 20.47 -30.13
N GLY A 13 40.62 21.31 -29.65
CA GLY A 13 41.31 21.14 -28.34
C GLY A 13 40.35 21.32 -27.16
N ALA A 14 39.46 22.29 -27.21
CA ALA A 14 38.46 22.54 -26.17
C ALA A 14 37.39 21.44 -26.08
N CYS A 15 36.98 20.86 -27.20
CA CYS A 15 36.06 19.70 -27.23
C CYS A 15 36.74 18.42 -26.72
N ALA A 16 38.02 18.22 -26.99
CA ALA A 16 38.76 17.04 -26.53
C ALA A 16 39.04 17.09 -25.00
N THR A 17 39.28 18.27 -24.43
CA THR A 17 39.45 18.44 -22.98
C THR A 17 38.14 18.30 -22.20
N MET A 18 37.00 18.70 -22.76
CA MET A 18 35.66 18.44 -22.16
C MET A 18 35.31 16.94 -22.20
N ALA A 19 35.70 16.22 -23.25
CA ALA A 19 35.45 14.77 -23.36
C ALA A 19 36.29 13.94 -22.38
N LEU A 20 37.51 14.43 -22.00
CA LEU A 20 38.38 13.77 -21.01
C LEU A 20 37.96 14.07 -19.56
N ALA A 21 37.28 15.19 -19.28
CA ALA A 21 36.75 15.51 -17.95
C ALA A 21 35.48 14.72 -17.59
N ALA A 22 34.78 14.11 -18.58
CA ALA A 22 33.58 13.33 -18.36
C ALA A 22 33.84 11.90 -17.83
N ASN A 23 35.10 11.44 -17.73
CA ASN A 23 35.45 10.07 -17.37
C ASN A 23 35.78 9.82 -15.90
N THR A 24 35.55 10.75 -14.99
CA THR A 24 35.87 10.55 -13.56
C THR A 24 34.66 10.53 -12.63
N ALA A 25 33.45 10.62 -13.17
CA ALA A 25 32.27 10.30 -12.38
C ALA A 25 32.10 8.77 -12.33
N HIS A 26 32.84 8.10 -11.44
CA HIS A 26 32.50 6.75 -11.04
C HIS A 26 31.16 6.82 -10.27
N ALA A 27 30.04 6.94 -10.98
CA ALA A 27 28.74 6.75 -10.42
C ALA A 27 28.68 5.31 -9.88
N GLN A 28 28.72 5.15 -8.57
CA GLN A 28 28.58 3.84 -7.95
C GLN A 28 27.11 3.42 -8.07
N SER A 29 26.75 2.83 -9.22
CA SER A 29 25.44 2.30 -9.48
C SER A 29 25.26 1.00 -8.70
N ASN A 30 24.22 0.91 -7.89
CA ASN A 30 23.87 -0.30 -7.17
C ASN A 30 22.46 -0.75 -7.55
N VAL A 31 22.36 -1.96 -8.09
CA VAL A 31 21.07 -2.63 -8.37
C VAL A 31 20.95 -3.83 -7.45
N THR A 32 19.90 -3.86 -6.66
CA THR A 32 19.61 -4.96 -5.74
C THR A 32 18.39 -5.73 -6.24
N ILE A 33 18.51 -7.04 -6.35
CA ILE A 33 17.39 -7.96 -6.47
C ILE A 33 16.90 -8.24 -5.05
N TYR A 34 15.60 -8.15 -4.82
CA TYR A 34 15.00 -8.41 -3.52
C TYR A 34 13.65 -9.08 -3.67
N GLY A 35 13.18 -9.69 -2.59
CA GLY A 35 11.85 -10.26 -2.58
C GLY A 35 11.50 -10.95 -1.28
N LEU A 36 10.30 -11.47 -1.25
CA LEU A 36 9.82 -12.36 -0.21
C LEU A 36 8.87 -13.41 -0.79
N ILE A 37 8.91 -14.57 -0.19
CA ILE A 37 8.04 -15.71 -0.46
C ILE A 37 7.29 -15.99 0.84
N SER A 38 5.96 -16.06 0.78
CA SER A 38 5.13 -16.39 1.93
C SER A 38 3.96 -17.25 1.50
N GLY A 39 3.76 -18.34 2.22
CA GLY A 39 2.67 -19.27 1.97
C GLY A 39 2.40 -20.17 3.17
N GLY A 40 1.26 -20.82 3.16
CA GLY A 40 0.86 -21.67 4.28
C GLY A 40 -0.45 -22.41 4.05
N VAL A 41 -0.98 -22.93 5.12
CA VAL A 41 -2.27 -23.64 5.16
C VAL A 41 -3.21 -22.88 6.09
N GLY A 42 -4.47 -22.76 5.67
CA GLY A 42 -5.50 -22.08 6.45
C GLY A 42 -6.78 -22.90 6.56
N TYR A 43 -7.42 -22.75 7.70
CA TYR A 43 -8.80 -23.20 7.94
C TYR A 43 -9.69 -21.98 8.08
N VAL A 44 -10.83 -21.97 7.41
CA VAL A 44 -11.88 -20.97 7.59
C VAL A 44 -13.19 -21.65 7.98
N SER A 45 -13.87 -21.09 8.98
CA SER A 45 -15.07 -21.69 9.57
C SER A 45 -16.30 -21.59 8.69
N ASN A 46 -16.37 -20.58 7.81
CA ASN A 46 -17.56 -20.30 6.98
C ASN A 46 -17.17 -19.50 5.73
N GLN A 47 -17.18 -20.14 4.58
CA GLN A 47 -17.13 -19.52 3.25
C GLN A 47 -18.38 -19.92 2.48
N GLY A 48 -19.34 -18.99 2.33
CA GLY A 48 -20.62 -19.28 1.69
C GLY A 48 -21.45 -20.38 2.40
N GLY A 49 -21.23 -20.61 3.69
CA GLY A 49 -21.92 -21.66 4.48
C GLY A 49 -21.07 -22.90 4.77
N SER A 50 -19.91 -23.05 4.16
CA SER A 50 -19.06 -24.24 4.31
C SER A 50 -17.74 -23.94 5.02
N LYS A 51 -17.26 -24.93 5.77
CA LYS A 51 -15.88 -24.93 6.29
C LYS A 51 -14.92 -25.24 5.14
N ASN A 52 -13.75 -24.62 5.16
CA ASN A 52 -12.77 -24.87 4.10
C ASN A 52 -11.34 -24.94 4.67
N TRP A 53 -10.54 -25.90 4.13
CA TRP A 53 -9.10 -25.97 4.28
C TRP A 53 -8.46 -25.60 2.95
N GLN A 54 -7.47 -24.71 2.98
CA GLN A 54 -6.88 -24.22 1.73
C GLN A 54 -5.41 -23.90 1.88
N ALA A 55 -4.68 -24.10 0.79
CA ALA A 55 -3.33 -23.56 0.65
C ALA A 55 -3.42 -22.07 0.33
N LEU A 56 -2.66 -21.25 1.04
CA LEU A 56 -2.72 -19.79 0.99
C LEU A 56 -1.39 -19.21 0.53
N SER A 57 -1.46 -18.28 -0.40
CA SER A 57 -0.36 -17.43 -0.78
C SER A 57 -0.41 -16.14 0.04
N GLY A 58 0.71 -15.77 0.66
CA GLY A 58 0.79 -14.49 1.34
C GLY A 58 0.18 -14.45 2.75
N THR A 59 0.33 -15.51 3.54
CA THR A 59 -0.23 -15.63 4.89
C THR A 59 0.23 -14.53 5.86
N ASN A 60 1.49 -14.09 5.79
CA ASN A 60 2.04 -13.01 6.59
C ASN A 60 2.20 -11.72 5.78
N GLN A 61 2.66 -11.86 4.54
CA GLN A 61 2.82 -10.78 3.57
C GLN A 61 2.69 -11.34 2.16
N ASN A 62 2.16 -10.53 1.23
CA ASN A 62 2.01 -10.95 -0.17
C ASN A 62 3.37 -11.20 -0.82
N PRO A 63 3.59 -12.37 -1.46
CA PRO A 63 4.80 -12.69 -2.19
C PRO A 63 5.09 -11.66 -3.28
N ARG A 64 6.36 -11.29 -3.38
CA ARG A 64 6.86 -10.28 -4.32
C ARG A 64 8.33 -10.50 -4.62
N TRP A 65 8.74 -10.00 -5.76
CA TRP A 65 10.14 -9.84 -6.11
C TRP A 65 10.33 -8.57 -6.92
N GLY A 66 11.54 -8.07 -6.97
CA GLY A 66 11.77 -6.83 -7.70
C GLY A 66 13.23 -6.45 -7.78
N PHE A 67 13.43 -5.34 -8.49
CA PHE A 67 14.69 -4.62 -8.61
C PHE A 67 14.52 -3.24 -8.00
N LYS A 68 15.50 -2.80 -7.23
CA LYS A 68 15.65 -1.42 -6.83
C LYS A 68 17.08 -0.98 -7.06
N GLY A 69 17.25 0.25 -7.47
CA GLY A 69 18.60 0.75 -7.75
C GLY A 69 18.74 2.21 -7.39
N THR A 70 19.99 2.56 -7.17
CA THR A 70 20.42 3.95 -6.97
C THR A 70 21.68 4.20 -7.77
N GLU A 71 21.76 5.40 -8.37
CA GLU A 71 22.95 5.92 -9.03
C GLU A 71 23.28 7.26 -8.42
N ASP A 72 24.50 7.45 -7.94
CA ASP A 72 24.96 8.72 -7.41
C ASP A 72 25.29 9.68 -8.58
N LEU A 73 24.56 10.78 -8.66
CA LEU A 73 24.74 11.81 -9.68
C LEU A 73 25.68 12.95 -9.23
N GLY A 74 26.22 12.82 -8.01
CA GLY A 74 27.05 13.85 -7.41
C GLY A 74 26.24 14.90 -6.64
N ASN A 75 26.95 15.69 -5.84
CA ASN A 75 26.39 16.80 -5.04
C ASN A 75 25.23 16.42 -4.10
N GLY A 76 25.12 15.13 -3.71
CA GLY A 76 24.05 14.63 -2.83
C GLY A 76 22.78 14.23 -3.56
N THR A 77 22.74 14.34 -4.88
CA THR A 77 21.61 13.93 -5.73
C THR A 77 21.82 12.50 -6.25
N LYS A 78 20.76 11.69 -6.27
CA LYS A 78 20.74 10.32 -6.75
C LYS A 78 19.58 10.09 -7.70
N ALA A 79 19.81 9.33 -8.77
CA ALA A 79 18.72 8.67 -9.47
C ALA A 79 18.29 7.43 -8.69
N VAL A 80 16.96 7.18 -8.63
CA VAL A 80 16.38 6.05 -7.92
C VAL A 80 15.31 5.38 -8.78
N PHE A 81 15.18 4.05 -8.67
CA PHE A 81 14.09 3.34 -9.29
C PHE A 81 13.68 2.13 -8.47
N THR A 82 12.42 1.70 -8.65
CA THR A 82 11.90 0.42 -8.14
C THR A 82 10.98 -0.20 -9.18
N LEU A 83 11.17 -1.49 -9.43
CA LEU A 83 10.29 -2.34 -10.24
C LEU A 83 9.92 -3.55 -9.37
N GLU A 84 8.65 -3.69 -8.96
CA GLU A 84 8.19 -4.73 -8.04
C GLU A 84 6.98 -5.47 -8.60
N ALA A 85 7.09 -6.79 -8.72
CA ALA A 85 6.05 -7.72 -9.14
C ALA A 85 5.48 -8.48 -7.93
N GLY A 86 4.18 -8.69 -7.90
CA GLY A 86 3.51 -9.61 -7.00
C GLY A 86 3.18 -10.93 -7.69
N PHE A 87 3.13 -12.02 -6.96
CA PHE A 87 2.75 -13.32 -7.50
C PHE A 87 2.07 -14.20 -6.45
N ASN A 88 1.39 -15.24 -6.93
CA ASN A 88 0.80 -16.27 -6.10
C ASN A 88 1.76 -17.47 -6.05
N ILE A 89 2.31 -17.79 -4.87
CA ILE A 89 3.26 -18.87 -4.70
C ILE A 89 2.63 -20.26 -4.92
N MET A 90 1.30 -20.41 -4.74
CA MET A 90 0.63 -21.71 -4.83
C MET A 90 0.44 -22.19 -6.27
N ASN A 91 0.38 -21.26 -7.25
CA ASN A 91 0.13 -21.60 -8.65
C ASN A 91 1.03 -20.86 -9.64
N GLY A 92 1.93 -19.97 -9.16
CA GLY A 92 2.88 -19.25 -10.00
C GLY A 92 2.28 -18.09 -10.82
N THR A 93 0.99 -17.76 -10.67
CA THR A 93 0.35 -16.68 -11.43
C THR A 93 0.81 -15.29 -10.93
N GLY A 94 0.94 -14.32 -11.86
CA GLY A 94 1.17 -12.92 -11.51
C GLY A 94 -0.03 -12.31 -10.79
N ALA A 95 0.23 -11.52 -9.76
CA ALA A 95 -0.77 -10.72 -9.07
C ALA A 95 -1.02 -9.37 -9.80
N GLN A 96 -1.88 -8.51 -9.24
CA GLN A 96 -2.22 -7.18 -9.77
C GLN A 96 -2.62 -7.23 -11.27
N ASN A 97 -3.54 -8.14 -11.60
CA ASN A 97 -4.07 -8.35 -12.95
C ASN A 97 -2.99 -8.74 -14.00
N GLY A 98 -1.98 -9.51 -13.57
CA GLY A 98 -0.93 -10.02 -14.45
C GLY A 98 0.08 -8.98 -14.94
N ARG A 99 0.12 -7.78 -14.33
CA ARG A 99 1.13 -6.77 -14.69
C ARG A 99 2.53 -7.25 -14.34
N ALA A 100 3.51 -6.98 -15.21
CA ALA A 100 4.92 -7.32 -14.99
C ALA A 100 5.47 -6.72 -13.68
N PHE A 101 5.13 -5.46 -13.39
CA PHE A 101 5.50 -4.75 -12.15
C PHE A 101 4.28 -4.05 -11.55
N GLY A 102 3.28 -4.86 -11.15
CA GLY A 102 1.99 -4.35 -10.71
C GLY A 102 1.96 -3.77 -9.30
N ARG A 103 2.99 -4.01 -8.48
CA ARG A 103 3.08 -3.46 -7.12
C ARG A 103 3.66 -2.06 -7.13
N GLN A 104 4.89 -1.89 -7.66
CA GLN A 104 5.53 -0.61 -7.83
C GLN A 104 6.32 -0.60 -9.15
N SER A 105 6.30 0.51 -9.86
CA SER A 105 7.06 0.74 -11.08
C SER A 105 7.29 2.24 -11.22
N PHE A 106 8.45 2.72 -10.73
CA PHE A 106 8.77 4.14 -10.73
C PHE A 106 10.26 4.42 -10.89
N VAL A 107 10.56 5.63 -11.35
CA VAL A 107 11.89 6.24 -11.42
C VAL A 107 11.82 7.64 -10.84
N GLY A 108 12.93 8.16 -10.32
CA GLY A 108 12.96 9.50 -9.77
C GLY A 108 14.35 10.00 -9.36
N LEU A 109 14.32 11.16 -8.74
CA LEU A 109 15.51 11.81 -8.18
C LEU A 109 15.31 11.97 -6.67
N SER A 110 16.37 11.71 -5.92
CA SER A 110 16.43 11.86 -4.47
C SER A 110 17.60 12.76 -4.08
N ASP A 111 17.37 13.69 -3.16
CA ASP A 111 18.38 14.61 -2.65
C ASP A 111 18.12 14.89 -1.17
N ASN A 112 19.20 15.07 -0.41
CA ASN A 112 19.11 15.27 1.04
C ASN A 112 18.48 16.62 1.45
N LYS A 113 18.46 17.61 0.54
CA LYS A 113 17.98 18.98 0.83
C LYS A 113 16.51 19.16 0.44
N TRP A 114 16.10 18.64 -0.73
CA TRP A 114 14.75 18.85 -1.25
C TRP A 114 13.88 17.57 -1.26
N GLY A 115 14.44 16.43 -0.84
CA GLY A 115 13.72 15.17 -0.72
C GLY A 115 13.73 14.33 -1.98
N THR A 116 12.70 13.53 -2.20
CA THR A 116 12.62 12.56 -3.29
C THR A 116 11.41 12.84 -4.16
N LEU A 117 11.61 13.00 -5.47
CA LEU A 117 10.56 13.11 -6.48
C LEU A 117 10.57 11.88 -7.37
N THR A 118 9.44 11.18 -7.47
CA THR A 118 9.31 9.95 -8.25
C THR A 118 8.12 10.02 -9.20
N LEU A 119 8.23 9.30 -10.32
CA LEU A 119 7.25 9.21 -11.40
C LEU A 119 6.91 7.75 -11.67
N GLY A 120 5.62 7.39 -11.70
CA GLY A 120 5.18 6.05 -12.05
C GLY A 120 4.06 5.50 -11.18
N ARG A 121 4.00 4.16 -11.06
CA ARG A 121 3.01 3.44 -10.25
C ARG A 121 3.57 3.20 -8.85
N GLN A 122 2.87 3.68 -7.83
CA GLN A 122 3.36 3.72 -6.44
C GLN A 122 2.21 3.55 -5.45
N TYR A 123 2.56 3.24 -4.22
CA TYR A 123 1.65 3.28 -3.07
C TYR A 123 1.17 4.70 -2.80
N ASP A 124 -0.05 4.85 -2.28
CA ASP A 124 -0.54 6.13 -1.80
C ASP A 124 -0.07 6.44 -0.38
N THR A 125 -0.42 7.62 0.11
CA THR A 125 0.02 8.07 1.44
C THR A 125 -0.73 7.37 2.59
N ILE A 126 -1.93 6.81 2.37
CA ILE A 126 -2.63 6.05 3.42
C ILE A 126 -1.80 4.82 3.78
N HIS A 127 -1.40 4.04 2.77
CA HIS A 127 -0.56 2.88 3.00
C HIS A 127 0.79 3.25 3.61
N ASP A 128 1.46 4.30 3.10
CA ASP A 128 2.81 4.63 3.55
C ASP A 128 2.86 5.13 5.00
N TYR A 129 1.81 5.85 5.45
CA TYR A 129 1.80 6.52 6.75
C TYR A 129 1.07 5.74 7.84
N VAL A 130 -0.12 5.19 7.54
CA VAL A 130 -0.95 4.53 8.54
C VAL A 130 -1.13 3.03 8.33
N GLY A 131 -0.90 2.53 7.11
CA GLY A 131 -0.92 1.11 6.79
C GLY A 131 -0.08 0.23 7.72
N PRO A 132 1.14 0.62 8.15
CA PRO A 132 1.95 -0.15 9.07
C PRO A 132 1.24 -0.51 10.39
N VAL A 133 0.34 0.35 10.90
CA VAL A 133 -0.43 0.07 12.13
C VAL A 133 -1.34 -1.13 11.94
N ILE A 134 -2.06 -1.19 10.80
CA ILE A 134 -2.99 -2.28 10.49
C ILE A 134 -2.22 -3.57 10.21
N ILE A 135 -1.16 -3.50 9.41
CA ILE A 135 -0.42 -4.66 8.92
C ILE A 135 0.34 -5.34 10.05
N SER A 136 0.76 -4.60 11.07
CA SER A 136 1.59 -5.11 12.16
C SER A 136 1.03 -6.34 12.89
N SER A 137 -0.29 -6.50 12.89
CA SER A 137 -0.99 -7.63 13.54
C SER A 137 -2.08 -8.24 12.64
N ASN A 138 -1.91 -8.18 11.31
CA ASN A 138 -2.87 -8.67 10.31
C ASN A 138 -4.29 -8.11 10.45
N GLY A 139 -4.42 -6.87 10.94
CA GLY A 139 -5.68 -6.22 11.28
C GLY A 139 -6.33 -5.47 10.12
N VAL A 140 -6.43 -6.06 8.93
CA VAL A 140 -7.03 -5.39 7.76
C VAL A 140 -8.51 -5.12 8.00
N ASN A 141 -8.94 -3.87 7.82
CA ASN A 141 -10.34 -3.47 7.91
C ASN A 141 -11.17 -4.14 6.81
N ILE A 142 -12.45 -4.41 7.09
CA ILE A 142 -13.32 -5.10 6.14
C ILE A 142 -13.26 -4.46 4.74
N GLY A 143 -12.94 -5.30 3.73
CA GLY A 143 -12.85 -4.87 2.34
C GLY A 143 -11.75 -3.87 2.05
N ASP A 144 -10.70 -3.77 2.88
CA ASP A 144 -9.62 -2.76 2.76
C ASP A 144 -10.18 -1.37 2.42
N ASN A 145 -11.31 -1.01 3.08
CA ASN A 145 -12.11 0.15 2.71
C ASN A 145 -11.36 1.47 2.82
N ASP A 146 -10.32 1.52 3.63
CA ASP A 146 -9.44 2.67 3.83
C ASP A 146 -8.09 2.53 3.10
N ASN A 147 -7.92 1.51 2.26
CA ASN A 147 -6.70 1.22 1.52
C ASN A 147 -5.43 1.08 2.38
N GLY A 148 -5.58 0.73 3.66
CA GLY A 148 -4.45 0.56 4.57
C GLY A 148 -3.57 -0.63 4.20
N TYR A 149 -4.16 -1.70 3.66
CA TYR A 149 -3.44 -2.86 3.12
C TYR A 149 -2.92 -2.65 1.69
N ASN A 150 -3.41 -1.61 1.01
CA ASN A 150 -2.97 -1.16 -0.31
C ASN A 150 -3.37 -2.08 -1.47
N ASP A 151 -4.65 -2.37 -1.60
CA ASP A 151 -5.19 -2.99 -2.81
C ASP A 151 -5.23 -2.00 -3.97
N ILE A 152 -5.41 -0.71 -3.69
CA ILE A 152 -5.41 0.37 -4.68
C ILE A 152 -4.03 1.03 -4.71
N ARG A 153 -3.42 1.13 -5.90
CA ARG A 153 -2.16 1.82 -6.16
C ARG A 153 -2.36 2.92 -7.18
N MET A 154 -1.72 4.06 -6.96
CA MET A 154 -1.77 5.18 -7.90
C MET A 154 -0.75 4.96 -9.02
N GLN A 155 -1.22 4.87 -10.26
CA GLN A 155 -0.39 4.90 -11.47
C GLN A 155 -0.43 6.28 -12.12
N ASN A 156 0.40 6.49 -13.16
CA ASN A 156 0.53 7.80 -13.82
C ASN A 156 0.78 8.92 -12.79
N SER A 157 1.55 8.64 -11.74
CA SER A 157 1.64 9.53 -10.61
C SER A 157 3.00 10.22 -10.50
N VAL A 158 2.96 11.42 -9.95
CA VAL A 158 4.09 12.16 -9.42
C VAL A 158 3.97 12.14 -7.92
N LYS A 159 5.04 11.77 -7.22
CA LYS A 159 5.08 11.71 -5.75
C LYS A 159 6.33 12.42 -5.26
N TRP A 160 6.14 13.34 -4.34
CA TRP A 160 7.22 14.00 -3.63
C TRP A 160 7.20 13.61 -2.15
N VAL A 161 8.37 13.23 -1.64
CA VAL A 161 8.61 12.92 -0.23
C VAL A 161 9.63 13.91 0.30
N SER A 162 9.27 14.66 1.35
CA SER A 162 10.17 15.66 1.95
C SER A 162 11.37 15.02 2.66
N PRO A 163 12.44 15.77 2.89
CA PRO A 163 13.39 15.41 3.94
C PRO A 163 12.70 15.41 5.31
N THR A 164 13.29 14.70 6.28
CA THR A 164 12.86 14.79 7.68
C THR A 164 13.53 15.98 8.34
N VAL A 165 12.73 16.88 8.90
CA VAL A 165 13.22 18.09 9.60
C VAL A 165 12.57 18.18 10.98
N GLY A 166 13.35 18.16 12.05
CA GLY A 166 12.83 18.21 13.42
C GLY A 166 11.86 17.07 13.78
N GLY A 167 12.02 15.91 13.15
CA GLY A 167 11.12 14.76 13.30
C GLY A 167 9.92 14.77 12.34
N PHE A 168 9.62 15.89 11.67
CA PHE A 168 8.53 15.97 10.69
C PHE A 168 8.96 15.54 9.30
N HIS A 169 8.10 14.83 8.60
CA HIS A 169 8.24 14.49 7.19
C HIS A 169 6.88 14.50 6.50
N GLY A 170 6.85 14.82 5.23
CA GLY A 170 5.61 14.96 4.46
C GLY A 170 5.69 14.31 3.08
N THR A 171 4.55 13.96 2.53
CA THR A 171 4.41 13.43 1.16
C THR A 171 3.22 14.07 0.46
N ALA A 172 3.41 14.39 -0.81
CA ALA A 172 2.33 14.80 -1.70
C ALA A 172 2.40 13.94 -2.97
N GLN A 173 1.25 13.44 -3.42
CA GLN A 173 1.16 12.61 -4.61
C GLN A 173 -0.06 13.01 -5.45
N TYR A 174 0.12 13.03 -6.76
CA TYR A 174 -0.94 13.26 -7.73
C TYR A 174 -0.86 12.22 -8.85
N GLY A 175 -1.96 11.55 -9.13
CA GLY A 175 -2.13 10.64 -10.25
C GLY A 175 -2.97 11.29 -11.35
N PHE A 176 -2.43 11.34 -12.56
CA PHE A 176 -3.07 11.98 -13.70
C PHE A 176 -4.15 11.08 -14.29
N SER A 177 -5.21 11.71 -14.80
CA SER A 177 -6.27 11.02 -15.54
C SER A 177 -5.80 10.48 -16.89
N ASN A 178 -4.75 11.06 -17.49
CA ASN A 178 -4.31 10.80 -18.87
C ASN A 178 -5.43 10.90 -19.92
N SER A 179 -6.51 11.62 -19.60
CA SER A 179 -7.66 11.81 -20.47
C SER A 179 -7.67 13.23 -21.06
N ALA A 180 -7.72 13.33 -22.39
CA ALA A 180 -7.83 14.61 -23.08
C ALA A 180 -9.20 15.30 -22.87
N THR A 181 -10.23 14.54 -22.49
CA THR A 181 -11.61 15.03 -22.38
C THR A 181 -12.10 15.25 -20.95
N GLY A 182 -11.27 14.89 -19.94
CA GLY A 182 -11.71 15.01 -18.55
C GLY A 182 -10.61 14.91 -17.52
N PHE A 183 -10.09 16.05 -17.09
CA PHE A 183 -9.02 16.10 -16.07
C PHE A 183 -9.38 15.39 -14.75
N ARG A 184 -10.69 15.36 -14.38
CA ARG A 184 -11.18 14.69 -13.17
C ARG A 184 -11.65 13.26 -13.40
N ASN A 185 -11.61 12.78 -14.63
CA ASN A 185 -12.07 11.44 -14.95
C ASN A 185 -10.95 10.42 -14.66
N ASN A 186 -11.01 9.74 -13.53
CA ASN A 186 -10.01 8.81 -13.03
C ASN A 186 -8.66 9.50 -12.73
N ASN A 187 -8.70 10.60 -11.95
CA ASN A 187 -7.52 11.15 -11.30
C ASN A 187 -7.57 10.86 -9.79
N ALA A 188 -6.42 10.98 -9.14
CA ALA A 188 -6.30 10.77 -7.71
C ALA A 188 -5.24 11.68 -7.10
N TYR A 189 -5.35 11.96 -5.82
CA TYR A 189 -4.30 12.66 -5.07
C TYR A 189 -4.27 12.20 -3.63
N SER A 190 -3.10 12.27 -3.02
CA SER A 190 -2.93 11.95 -1.61
C SER A 190 -1.85 12.81 -0.95
N PHE A 191 -2.00 13.01 0.37
CA PHE A 191 -1.10 13.78 1.20
C PHE A 191 -0.84 13.02 2.50
N GLY A 192 0.36 13.12 3.02
CA GLY A 192 0.75 12.54 4.29
C GLY A 192 1.64 13.50 5.08
N LEU A 193 1.51 13.48 6.40
CA LEU A 193 2.36 14.17 7.34
C LEU A 193 2.66 13.24 8.50
N GLY A 194 3.93 13.03 8.81
CA GLY A 194 4.37 12.21 9.93
C GLY A 194 5.27 12.99 10.88
N TYR A 195 5.21 12.61 12.14
CA TYR A 195 6.09 13.11 13.19
C TYR A 195 6.66 11.93 13.97
N LYS A 196 7.99 11.88 14.07
CA LYS A 196 8.69 10.87 14.87
C LYS A 196 9.61 11.54 15.88
N TYR A 197 9.43 11.18 17.15
CA TYR A 197 10.29 11.65 18.23
C TYR A 197 10.45 10.56 19.29
N ALA A 198 11.69 10.17 19.58
CA ALA A 198 12.03 9.08 20.49
C ALA A 198 11.21 7.81 20.17
N ASP A 199 10.41 7.32 21.11
CA ASP A 199 9.59 6.12 21.00
C ASP A 199 8.20 6.37 20.38
N PHE A 200 7.89 7.61 20.00
CA PHE A 200 6.61 8.03 19.44
C PHE A 200 6.72 8.27 17.93
N ASP A 201 5.81 7.66 17.17
CA ASP A 201 5.65 7.84 15.72
C ASP A 201 4.17 8.02 15.43
N TRP A 202 3.75 9.18 14.92
CA TRP A 202 2.37 9.47 14.61
C TRP A 202 2.21 10.13 13.26
N ASN A 203 1.18 9.71 12.54
CA ASN A 203 1.00 10.05 11.15
C ASN A 203 -0.45 10.44 10.86
N VAL A 204 -0.61 11.32 9.87
CA VAL A 204 -1.90 11.72 9.31
C VAL A 204 -1.80 11.58 7.80
N ALA A 205 -2.83 11.04 7.16
CA ALA A 205 -2.87 10.91 5.71
C ALA A 205 -4.28 11.19 5.17
N TYR A 206 -4.32 11.65 3.93
CA TYR A 206 -5.53 11.86 3.16
C TYR A 206 -5.34 11.34 1.73
N ALA A 207 -6.36 10.67 1.21
CA ALA A 207 -6.40 10.27 -0.19
C ALA A 207 -7.80 10.53 -0.78
N GLN A 208 -7.84 10.90 -2.05
CA GLN A 208 -9.07 11.02 -2.82
C GLN A 208 -8.90 10.42 -4.21
N TYR A 209 -9.84 9.56 -4.58
CA TYR A 209 -9.95 8.95 -5.89
C TYR A 209 -11.23 9.44 -6.56
N ASN A 210 -11.10 10.06 -7.72
CA ASN A 210 -12.23 10.59 -8.48
C ASN A 210 -12.52 9.65 -9.66
N ASN A 211 -13.74 9.16 -9.73
CA ASN A 211 -14.20 8.21 -10.75
C ASN A 211 -13.22 7.04 -10.96
N PRO A 212 -12.84 6.32 -9.87
CA PRO A 212 -11.70 5.39 -9.88
C PRO A 212 -11.91 4.15 -10.75
N TYR A 213 -13.16 3.87 -11.14
CA TYR A 213 -13.52 2.83 -12.11
C TYR A 213 -14.35 3.42 -13.25
N SER A 214 -13.73 4.33 -13.97
CA SER A 214 -14.38 4.98 -15.12
C SER A 214 -14.53 4.03 -16.30
N ALA A 215 -15.74 3.89 -16.81
CA ALA A 215 -16.00 3.11 -18.02
C ALA A 215 -15.42 3.78 -19.29
N THR A 216 -15.17 5.10 -19.23
CA THR A 216 -14.67 5.89 -20.36
C THR A 216 -13.18 6.24 -20.26
N ASN A 217 -12.53 5.90 -19.13
CA ASN A 217 -11.11 6.11 -18.91
C ASN A 217 -10.50 5.02 -18.02
N THR A 218 -9.99 3.97 -18.64
CA THR A 218 -9.34 2.84 -17.97
C THR A 218 -7.85 3.08 -17.68
N ASP A 219 -7.25 4.11 -18.28
CA ASP A 219 -5.82 4.40 -18.23
C ASP A 219 -5.46 5.53 -17.23
N GLY A 220 -6.41 5.94 -16.40
CA GLY A 220 -6.23 6.98 -15.40
C GLY A 220 -5.39 6.57 -14.20
N ALA A 221 -5.48 7.36 -13.13
CA ALA A 221 -4.67 7.19 -11.91
C ALA A 221 -4.95 5.87 -11.17
N ILE A 222 -6.21 5.42 -11.18
CA ILE A 222 -6.64 4.16 -10.57
C ILE A 222 -7.11 3.25 -11.70
N ALA A 223 -6.34 2.19 -11.93
CA ALA A 223 -6.67 1.23 -12.99
C ALA A 223 -7.69 0.18 -12.47
N ASN A 224 -7.68 -1.00 -13.09
CA ASN A 224 -8.56 -2.11 -12.75
C ASN A 224 -8.42 -2.64 -11.30
N ASP A 225 -7.51 -2.10 -10.50
CA ASP A 225 -7.38 -2.43 -9.08
C ASP A 225 -8.67 -2.16 -8.31
N TYR A 226 -9.44 -1.13 -8.70
CA TYR A 226 -10.72 -0.77 -8.07
C TYR A 226 -11.84 -1.78 -8.33
N ALA A 227 -11.68 -2.65 -9.31
CA ALA A 227 -12.62 -3.75 -9.60
C ALA A 227 -12.30 -5.05 -8.81
N SER A 228 -11.28 -5.01 -7.92
CA SER A 228 -10.90 -6.15 -7.10
C SER A 228 -12.09 -6.65 -6.27
N ALA A 229 -12.30 -7.96 -6.23
CA ALA A 229 -13.31 -8.58 -5.37
C ALA A 229 -13.01 -8.38 -3.87
N LEU A 230 -11.82 -7.94 -3.51
CA LEU A 230 -11.42 -7.62 -2.15
C LEU A 230 -11.97 -6.25 -1.69
N LEU A 231 -12.25 -5.33 -2.62
CA LEU A 231 -12.79 -3.99 -2.35
C LEU A 231 -14.33 -4.04 -2.29
N LEU A 232 -14.87 -4.47 -1.17
CA LEU A 232 -16.31 -4.77 -1.01
C LEU A 232 -17.21 -3.56 -1.22
N PHE A 233 -16.71 -2.36 -0.98
CA PHE A 233 -17.49 -1.12 -1.04
C PHE A 233 -17.22 -0.30 -2.32
N SER A 234 -16.55 -0.89 -3.31
CA SER A 234 -16.33 -0.25 -4.61
C SER A 234 -17.62 -0.02 -5.39
N LYS A 235 -18.70 -0.76 -5.05
CA LYS A 235 -20.02 -0.68 -5.64
C LYS A 235 -21.09 -0.28 -4.63
N SER A 236 -22.12 0.40 -5.10
CA SER A 236 -23.30 0.76 -4.30
C SER A 236 -24.07 -0.47 -3.81
N ALA A 237 -24.52 -0.43 -2.56
CA ALA A 237 -25.46 -1.42 -2.04
C ALA A 237 -26.90 -1.22 -2.57
N VAL A 238 -27.21 -0.02 -3.09
CA VAL A 238 -28.53 0.30 -3.69
C VAL A 238 -28.61 -0.25 -5.12
N HIS A 239 -27.57 0.01 -5.91
CA HIS A 239 -27.45 -0.47 -7.30
C HIS A 239 -26.08 -1.13 -7.51
N PRO A 240 -25.99 -2.47 -7.44
CA PRO A 240 -24.69 -3.19 -7.49
C PRO A 240 -23.89 -3.05 -8.78
N THR A 241 -24.45 -2.41 -9.81
CA THR A 241 -23.74 -2.04 -11.06
C THR A 241 -23.12 -0.65 -11.00
N SER A 242 -23.50 0.18 -10.02
CA SER A 242 -23.00 1.55 -9.83
C SER A 242 -21.74 1.54 -8.99
N TYR A 243 -20.61 1.87 -9.63
CA TYR A 243 -19.34 2.05 -8.93
C TYR A 243 -19.25 3.40 -8.22
N ALA A 244 -18.25 3.54 -7.35
CA ALA A 244 -17.98 4.82 -6.71
C ALA A 244 -17.53 5.86 -7.75
N SER A 245 -18.20 7.01 -7.76
CA SER A 245 -17.79 8.21 -8.48
C SER A 245 -16.69 8.97 -7.74
N GLN A 246 -16.64 8.78 -6.41
CA GLN A 246 -15.60 9.34 -5.55
C GLN A 246 -15.42 8.48 -4.30
N GLN A 247 -14.15 8.28 -3.90
CA GLN A 247 -13.79 7.78 -2.57
C GLN A 247 -12.83 8.79 -1.93
N ARG A 248 -13.12 9.15 -0.67
CA ARG A 248 -12.26 9.99 0.17
C ARG A 248 -11.90 9.23 1.43
N ILE A 249 -10.62 9.30 1.80
CA ILE A 249 -10.07 8.62 2.96
C ILE A 249 -9.27 9.64 3.76
N PHE A 250 -9.64 9.86 5.00
CA PHE A 250 -8.81 10.51 6.00
C PHE A 250 -8.38 9.44 7.00
N ALA A 251 -7.11 9.41 7.36
CA ALA A 251 -6.63 8.47 8.35
C ALA A 251 -5.56 9.12 9.25
N THR A 252 -5.52 8.70 10.50
CA THR A 252 -4.49 9.09 11.46
C THR A 252 -4.15 7.91 12.36
N GLY A 253 -2.89 7.74 12.68
CA GLY A 253 -2.45 6.62 13.50
C GLY A 253 -0.94 6.58 13.64
N GLY A 254 -0.48 5.71 14.51
CA GLY A 254 0.94 5.56 14.76
C GLY A 254 1.24 4.56 15.86
N PHE A 255 2.47 4.62 16.34
CA PHE A 255 3.01 3.68 17.32
C PHE A 255 3.66 4.38 18.50
N TYR A 256 3.63 3.68 19.62
CA TYR A 256 4.43 3.95 20.80
C TYR A 256 5.24 2.70 21.18
N HIS A 257 6.56 2.84 21.28
CA HIS A 257 7.47 1.79 21.74
C HIS A 257 7.58 1.83 23.27
N TRP A 258 7.14 0.79 23.93
CA TRP A 258 7.22 0.66 25.40
C TRP A 258 8.01 -0.58 25.78
N GLY A 259 9.32 -0.43 25.93
CA GLY A 259 10.21 -1.56 26.14
C GLY A 259 10.05 -2.64 25.08
N PRO A 260 9.65 -3.89 25.44
CA PRO A 260 9.44 -4.96 24.46
C PRO A 260 8.11 -4.86 23.70
N ALA A 261 7.24 -3.92 24.05
CA ALA A 261 5.92 -3.74 23.47
C ALA A 261 5.91 -2.64 22.40
N LEU A 262 5.25 -2.90 21.27
CA LEU A 262 4.88 -1.93 20.27
C LEU A 262 3.36 -1.78 20.28
N ILE A 263 2.87 -0.63 20.71
CA ILE A 263 1.44 -0.31 20.79
C ILE A 263 1.09 0.59 19.62
N GLY A 264 0.10 0.23 18.83
CA GLY A 264 -0.38 1.02 17.70
C GLY A 264 -1.85 1.37 17.84
N ALA A 265 -2.22 2.55 17.36
CA ALA A 265 -3.61 2.98 17.24
C ALA A 265 -3.82 3.68 15.90
N MET A 266 -5.00 3.47 15.30
CA MET A 266 -5.37 4.12 14.04
C MET A 266 -6.87 4.41 14.04
N PHE A 267 -7.22 5.54 13.42
CA PHE A 267 -8.57 5.92 13.03
C PHE A 267 -8.60 6.24 11.55
N SER A 268 -9.65 5.82 10.83
CA SER A 268 -9.92 6.30 9.48
C SER A 268 -11.39 6.65 9.27
N ASP A 269 -11.64 7.69 8.45
CA ASP A 269 -12.96 8.16 7.98
C ASP A 269 -13.00 8.03 6.47
N VAL A 270 -13.87 7.15 5.97
CA VAL A 270 -13.95 6.80 4.55
C VAL A 270 -15.33 7.14 4.01
N ARG A 271 -15.37 7.89 2.93
CA ARG A 271 -16.61 8.33 2.30
C ARG A 271 -16.65 7.94 0.84
N TYR A 272 -17.67 7.22 0.46
CA TYR A 272 -18.00 6.86 -0.90
C TYR A 272 -19.17 7.69 -1.39
N THR A 273 -19.06 8.23 -2.59
CA THR A 273 -20.17 8.74 -3.40
C THR A 273 -20.26 7.83 -4.61
N TYR A 274 -21.42 7.28 -4.89
CA TYR A 274 -21.63 6.36 -6.01
C TYR A 274 -22.27 7.06 -7.21
N LEU A 275 -22.20 6.43 -8.39
CA LEU A 275 -22.77 6.95 -9.63
C LEU A 275 -24.32 7.02 -9.59
N ASP A 276 -24.96 6.28 -8.70
CA ASP A 276 -26.41 6.34 -8.44
C ASP A 276 -26.79 7.42 -7.41
N ALA A 277 -25.85 8.31 -7.08
CA ALA A 277 -25.99 9.37 -6.08
C ALA A 277 -26.23 8.90 -4.64
N SER A 278 -26.09 7.61 -4.33
CA SER A 278 -26.08 7.12 -2.95
C SER A 278 -24.71 7.36 -2.29
N HIS A 279 -24.68 7.34 -0.96
CA HIS A 279 -23.45 7.55 -0.19
C HIS A 279 -23.28 6.47 0.86
N LEU A 280 -22.01 6.14 1.13
CA LEU A 280 -21.59 5.31 2.25
C LEU A 280 -20.51 6.04 3.04
N HIS A 281 -20.69 6.11 4.35
CA HIS A 281 -19.71 6.59 5.30
C HIS A 281 -19.27 5.45 6.20
N LEU A 282 -17.96 5.20 6.27
CA LEU A 282 -17.35 4.19 7.14
C LEU A 282 -16.35 4.88 8.07
N GLN A 283 -16.31 4.44 9.32
CA GLN A 283 -15.31 4.81 10.30
C GLN A 283 -14.67 3.55 10.86
N ASN A 284 -13.34 3.52 10.83
CA ASN A 284 -12.56 2.40 11.34
C ASN A 284 -11.74 2.85 12.55
N TYR A 285 -11.68 1.99 13.56
CA TYR A 285 -10.91 2.15 14.79
C TYR A 285 -10.07 0.90 14.98
N ASN A 286 -8.76 1.04 15.06
CA ASN A 286 -7.83 -0.08 15.21
C ASN A 286 -6.90 0.15 16.40
N LEU A 287 -6.71 -0.90 17.19
CA LEU A 287 -5.70 -1.00 18.23
C LEU A 287 -4.85 -2.23 17.97
N THR A 288 -3.54 -2.09 18.07
CA THR A 288 -2.58 -3.19 17.87
C THR A 288 -1.57 -3.24 19.02
N LEU A 289 -1.15 -4.45 19.34
CA LEU A 289 -0.10 -4.72 20.32
C LEU A 289 0.79 -5.82 19.75
N ASN A 290 2.08 -5.54 19.62
CA ASN A 290 3.08 -6.58 19.38
C ASN A 290 4.03 -6.60 20.56
N TYR A 291 4.30 -7.79 21.13
CA TYR A 291 5.14 -7.98 22.28
C TYR A 291 6.27 -8.96 21.98
N ASN A 292 7.50 -8.50 22.08
CA ASN A 292 8.70 -9.33 21.93
C ASN A 292 8.92 -10.15 23.18
N VAL A 293 8.42 -11.41 23.23
CA VAL A 293 8.60 -12.34 24.35
C VAL A 293 10.08 -12.75 24.46
N THR A 294 10.68 -13.01 23.30
CA THR A 294 12.11 -13.26 23.14
C THR A 294 12.57 -12.58 21.84
N PRO A 295 13.89 -12.51 21.55
CA PRO A 295 14.35 -12.01 20.24
C PRO A 295 13.81 -12.81 19.04
N ALA A 296 13.34 -14.04 19.25
CA ALA A 296 12.80 -14.92 18.20
C ALA A 296 11.27 -15.03 18.22
N LEU A 297 10.58 -14.71 19.32
CA LEU A 297 9.13 -14.88 19.43
C LEU A 297 8.44 -13.54 19.66
N VAL A 298 7.55 -13.19 18.75
CA VAL A 298 6.67 -12.02 18.84
C VAL A 298 5.22 -12.49 18.96
N LEU A 299 4.51 -11.99 19.96
CA LEU A 299 3.06 -12.17 20.07
C LEU A 299 2.37 -10.89 19.64
N GLY A 300 1.40 -11.02 18.73
CA GLY A 300 0.60 -9.93 18.21
C GLY A 300 -0.86 -10.07 18.60
N ALA A 301 -1.51 -8.96 18.92
CA ALA A 301 -2.94 -8.86 19.12
C ALA A 301 -3.45 -7.58 18.46
N ALA A 302 -4.61 -7.65 17.78
CA ALA A 302 -5.26 -6.46 17.25
C ALA A 302 -6.78 -6.56 17.43
N TYR A 303 -7.39 -5.40 17.60
CA TYR A 303 -8.83 -5.23 17.55
C TYR A 303 -9.17 -4.14 16.56
N GLY A 304 -10.08 -4.45 15.64
CA GLY A 304 -10.64 -3.52 14.67
C GLY A 304 -12.16 -3.39 14.85
N PHE A 305 -12.64 -2.16 14.79
CA PHE A 305 -14.07 -1.86 14.75
C PHE A 305 -14.36 -0.98 13.55
N THR A 306 -15.27 -1.42 12.67
CA THR A 306 -15.77 -0.63 11.54
C THR A 306 -17.24 -0.33 11.76
N SER A 307 -17.63 0.96 11.68
CA SER A 307 -19.01 1.42 11.72
C SER A 307 -19.37 2.10 10.40
N GLY A 308 -20.48 1.69 9.80
CA GLY A 308 -20.98 2.20 8.52
C GLY A 308 -22.31 2.91 8.64
N LYS A 309 -22.57 3.81 7.69
CA LYS A 309 -23.89 4.42 7.46
C LYS A 309 -24.11 4.57 5.96
N TYR A 310 -25.15 3.87 5.46
CA TYR A 310 -25.72 4.12 4.15
C TYR A 310 -26.85 5.15 4.28
N ASP A 311 -26.84 6.19 3.46
CA ASP A 311 -27.83 7.27 3.53
C ASP A 311 -29.20 6.89 2.94
N VAL A 312 -29.22 6.33 1.72
CA VAL A 312 -30.47 6.06 0.98
C VAL A 312 -31.28 4.93 1.62
N ILE A 313 -30.64 3.84 2.00
CA ILE A 313 -31.31 2.68 2.62
C ILE A 313 -31.34 2.77 4.15
N ASN A 314 -30.78 3.84 4.73
CA ASN A 314 -30.72 4.15 6.16
C ASN A 314 -30.28 2.97 7.03
N THR A 315 -29.27 2.20 6.58
CA THR A 315 -28.71 1.08 7.33
C THR A 315 -27.38 1.45 7.99
N ARG A 316 -27.09 0.80 9.12
CA ARG A 316 -25.89 1.02 9.94
C ARG A 316 -25.14 -0.29 10.18
N PRO A 317 -24.43 -0.80 9.16
CA PRO A 317 -23.64 -2.02 9.32
C PRO A 317 -22.43 -1.77 10.23
N GLN A 318 -22.08 -2.79 11.02
CA GLN A 318 -20.93 -2.75 11.92
C GLN A 318 -20.15 -4.07 11.83
N TRP A 319 -18.83 -4.02 12.05
CA TRP A 319 -17.99 -5.21 12.12
C TRP A 319 -16.97 -5.05 13.24
N HIS A 320 -16.83 -6.10 14.02
CA HIS A 320 -15.79 -6.25 15.04
C HIS A 320 -14.83 -7.34 14.59
N GLN A 321 -13.55 -7.08 14.65
CA GLN A 321 -12.52 -8.05 14.26
C GLN A 321 -11.46 -8.15 15.35
N VAL A 322 -11.09 -9.38 15.69
CA VAL A 322 -9.97 -9.70 16.59
C VAL A 322 -8.96 -10.50 15.79
N ASN A 323 -7.69 -10.14 15.92
CA ASN A 323 -6.58 -10.85 15.32
C ASN A 323 -5.57 -11.20 16.42
N LEU A 324 -5.11 -12.44 16.43
CA LEU A 324 -4.05 -12.92 17.32
C LEU A 324 -2.98 -13.58 16.47
N GLN A 325 -1.72 -13.34 16.79
CA GLN A 325 -0.58 -13.89 16.06
C GLN A 325 0.51 -14.34 17.02
N ALA A 326 1.13 -15.47 16.70
CA ALA A 326 2.41 -15.88 17.25
C ALA A 326 3.38 -16.04 16.07
N ASP A 327 4.40 -15.19 16.03
CA ASP A 327 5.40 -15.15 14.95
C ASP A 327 6.76 -15.57 15.51
N TYR A 328 7.31 -16.69 14.99
CA TYR A 328 8.57 -17.26 15.42
C TYR A 328 9.63 -17.16 14.35
N TRP A 329 10.66 -16.36 14.62
CA TRP A 329 11.80 -16.14 13.73
C TRP A 329 12.83 -17.27 13.82
N LEU A 330 12.92 -18.08 12.79
CA LEU A 330 13.95 -19.12 12.62
C LEU A 330 15.30 -18.49 12.28
N SER A 331 15.29 -17.33 11.61
CA SER A 331 16.45 -16.53 11.28
C SER A 331 16.04 -15.07 11.04
N LYS A 332 17.00 -14.17 10.75
CA LYS A 332 16.70 -12.77 10.36
C LYS A 332 15.85 -12.64 9.07
N ARG A 333 15.70 -13.72 8.30
CA ARG A 333 15.03 -13.72 7.00
C ARG A 333 13.88 -14.72 6.91
N THR A 334 13.71 -15.59 7.90
CA THR A 334 12.73 -16.67 7.85
C THR A 334 11.96 -16.74 9.15
N ASP A 335 10.66 -16.71 9.05
CA ASP A 335 9.72 -16.86 10.16
C ASP A 335 8.60 -17.85 9.86
N VAL A 336 7.98 -18.36 10.92
CA VAL A 336 6.77 -19.17 10.89
C VAL A 336 5.76 -18.53 11.82
N ALA A 337 4.57 -18.21 11.29
CA ALA A 337 3.52 -17.57 12.07
C ALA A 337 2.24 -18.40 12.11
N LEU A 338 1.67 -18.48 13.30
CA LEU A 338 0.30 -18.93 13.54
C LEU A 338 -0.57 -17.71 13.77
N THR A 339 -1.63 -17.55 12.96
CA THR A 339 -2.53 -16.40 13.04
C THR A 339 -3.98 -16.87 13.19
N LEU A 340 -4.73 -16.25 14.09
CA LEU A 340 -6.16 -16.41 14.26
C LEU A 340 -6.83 -15.05 13.97
N ASN A 341 -7.77 -15.04 13.03
CA ASN A 341 -8.61 -13.89 12.71
C ASN A 341 -10.06 -14.28 12.96
N ALA A 342 -10.79 -13.46 13.69
CA ALA A 342 -12.21 -13.67 13.95
C ALA A 342 -12.99 -12.37 13.72
N GLN A 343 -14.04 -12.42 12.93
CA GLN A 343 -14.88 -11.27 12.64
C GLN A 343 -16.35 -11.56 12.98
N GLN A 344 -16.99 -10.58 13.61
CA GLN A 344 -18.42 -10.57 13.94
C GLN A 344 -19.05 -9.35 13.28
N ALA A 345 -20.03 -9.60 12.41
CA ALA A 345 -20.93 -8.56 11.89
C ALA A 345 -22.00 -8.22 12.93
N ALA A 346 -22.33 -6.94 13.05
CA ALA A 346 -23.30 -6.37 13.98
C ALA A 346 -24.14 -5.28 13.29
N GLY A 347 -25.09 -4.70 14.00
CA GLY A 347 -26.03 -3.75 13.42
C GLY A 347 -26.75 -4.37 12.23
N ASP A 348 -26.82 -3.61 11.14
CA ASP A 348 -27.48 -4.03 9.89
C ASP A 348 -26.58 -4.86 8.95
N ALA A 349 -25.32 -5.12 9.32
CA ALA A 349 -24.46 -5.99 8.54
C ALA A 349 -24.98 -7.42 8.53
N GLN A 350 -25.09 -8.00 7.34
CA GLN A 350 -25.70 -9.32 7.13
C GLN A 350 -24.68 -10.46 7.24
N TYR A 351 -23.43 -10.21 6.94
CA TYR A 351 -22.36 -11.21 6.92
C TYR A 351 -21.05 -10.66 7.45
N ALA A 352 -20.20 -11.56 7.92
CA ALA A 352 -18.79 -11.30 8.18
C ALA A 352 -17.97 -11.69 6.95
N GLN A 353 -16.89 -10.95 6.69
CA GLN A 353 -15.93 -11.28 5.64
C GLN A 353 -14.53 -10.82 6.04
N LEU A 354 -13.70 -11.78 6.43
CA LEU A 354 -12.28 -11.56 6.62
C LEU A 354 -11.60 -11.27 5.27
N PHE A 355 -10.63 -10.39 5.31
CA PHE A 355 -9.86 -10.03 4.11
C PHE A 355 -9.22 -11.27 3.45
N GLY A 356 -9.36 -11.38 2.14
CA GLY A 356 -8.85 -12.53 1.37
C GLY A 356 -9.76 -13.77 1.35
N TYR A 357 -10.87 -13.77 2.07
CA TYR A 357 -11.84 -14.86 2.08
C TYR A 357 -13.18 -14.46 1.46
N ALA A 358 -13.93 -15.43 0.94
CA ALA A 358 -15.32 -15.18 0.52
C ALA A 358 -16.20 -14.92 1.76
N ALA A 359 -17.29 -14.19 1.55
CA ALA A 359 -18.25 -13.85 2.60
C ALA A 359 -18.78 -15.09 3.33
N SER A 360 -19.01 -14.96 4.62
CA SER A 360 -19.74 -15.97 5.38
C SER A 360 -21.24 -15.96 5.05
N SER A 361 -21.92 -17.07 5.26
CA SER A 361 -23.40 -17.15 5.14
C SER A 361 -24.14 -16.57 6.36
N ASN A 362 -23.41 -16.08 7.37
CA ASN A 362 -23.96 -15.51 8.59
C ASN A 362 -23.06 -14.40 9.15
N LYS A 363 -23.38 -13.90 10.34
CA LYS A 363 -22.68 -12.78 10.97
C LYS A 363 -21.31 -13.14 11.57
N ARG A 364 -20.76 -14.35 11.36
CA ARG A 364 -19.49 -14.79 11.97
C ARG A 364 -18.57 -15.46 10.96
N GLN A 365 -17.31 -15.12 11.01
CA GLN A 365 -16.27 -15.82 10.29
C GLN A 365 -15.00 -15.88 11.13
N MET A 366 -14.33 -17.03 11.13
CA MET A 366 -13.03 -17.23 11.79
C MET A 366 -12.10 -17.94 10.83
N ALA A 367 -10.85 -17.52 10.81
CA ALA A 367 -9.79 -18.20 10.08
C ALA A 367 -8.59 -18.44 10.99
N VAL A 368 -7.96 -19.61 10.85
CA VAL A 368 -6.69 -19.95 11.47
C VAL A 368 -5.71 -20.28 10.37
N THR A 369 -4.55 -19.66 10.36
CA THR A 369 -3.52 -19.87 9.35
C THR A 369 -2.18 -20.20 10.00
N LEU A 370 -1.47 -21.18 9.45
CA LEU A 370 -0.09 -21.46 9.74
C LEU A 370 0.70 -21.23 8.46
N GLY A 371 1.63 -20.31 8.50
CA GLY A 371 2.40 -19.91 7.33
C GLY A 371 3.87 -19.72 7.61
N MET A 372 4.64 -19.74 6.55
CA MET A 372 6.07 -19.47 6.55
C MET A 372 6.36 -18.30 5.61
N ARG A 373 7.30 -17.45 6.00
CA ARG A 373 7.84 -16.38 5.17
C ARG A 373 9.36 -16.48 5.09
N HIS A 374 9.90 -16.21 3.88
CA HIS A 374 11.32 -16.06 3.65
C HIS A 374 11.60 -14.82 2.81
N THR A 375 12.54 -13.97 3.26
CA THR A 375 13.00 -12.78 2.54
C THR A 375 14.40 -12.99 1.97
N PHE A 376 14.67 -12.51 0.78
CA PHE A 376 15.97 -12.60 0.10
C PHE A 376 16.42 -11.28 -0.52
#